data_548d1df15b0b0fb726b9fab2d7cb37f4
#
_entry.id   548d1df15b0b0fb726b9fab2d7cb37f4
#
_cell.length_a   1.000
_cell.length_b   1.000
_cell.length_c   1.000
_cell.angle_alpha   90.00
_cell.angle_beta   90.00
_cell.angle_gamma   90.00
#
_symmetry.space_group_name_H-M   'P 1'
#
loop_
_entity.id
_entity.type
_entity.pdbx_description
1 polymer ?
#
loop_
_entity_poly.entity_id
_entity_poly.type
_entity_poly.pdbx_seq_one_letter_code
_entity_poly.pdbx_strand_id
1 'polypeptide(L)'
;KSELKEQIPTIICFHHPPLEPGGWLNRKPLENRGDFNSIIATETHVKLVLYGHIHSSMQTTIDNTLYCSAPSIGFAYNKDLPKYYIAKGEEGFNLITITDKITIKHIKL
;
A
#
# COMPACT_ATOMS: atom_id res chain seq x y z
N LYS A 1 18.44 -3.07 -4.53
CA LYS A 1 18.99 -3.06 -3.17
C LYS A 1 20.20 -2.15 -3.01
N SER A 2 21.04 -2.03 -4.03
CA SER A 2 22.24 -1.16 -3.96
C SER A 2 21.84 0.31 -3.75
N GLU A 3 20.75 0.79 -4.31
CA GLU A 3 20.25 2.14 -4.13
C GLU A 3 19.82 2.40 -2.68
N LEU A 4 19.39 1.37 -1.97
CA LEU A 4 18.93 1.48 -0.57
C LEU A 4 20.08 1.67 0.40
N LYS A 5 21.32 1.34 0.02
CA LYS A 5 22.49 1.49 0.88
C LYS A 5 22.86 2.93 1.18
N GLU A 6 22.40 3.88 0.38
CA GLU A 6 22.72 5.29 0.54
C GLU A 6 22.01 5.97 1.72
N GLN A 7 21.07 5.28 2.37
CA GLN A 7 20.32 5.77 3.54
C GLN A 7 19.55 7.07 3.28
N ILE A 8 19.15 7.30 2.03
CA ILE A 8 18.33 8.44 1.66
C ILE A 8 16.86 8.09 1.97
N PRO A 9 16.10 8.99 2.59
CA PRO A 9 14.66 8.76 2.80
C PRO A 9 13.97 8.37 1.50
N THR A 10 13.33 7.22 1.47
CA THR A 10 12.87 6.58 0.23
C THR A 10 11.40 6.22 0.31
N ILE A 11 10.70 6.44 -0.80
CA ILE A 11 9.32 5.99 -1.02
C ILE A 11 9.35 4.97 -2.16
N ILE A 12 8.74 3.81 -1.94
CA ILE A 12 8.66 2.75 -2.94
C ILE A 12 7.21 2.62 -3.40
N CYS A 13 7.00 2.59 -4.71
CA CYS A 13 5.68 2.49 -5.31
C CYS A 13 5.61 1.30 -6.27
N PHE A 14 4.55 0.52 -6.20
CA PHE A 14 4.27 -0.56 -7.15
C PHE A 14 2.78 -0.92 -7.12
N HIS A 15 2.35 -1.87 -7.94
CA HIS A 15 0.91 -2.14 -8.11
C HIS A 15 0.37 -3.21 -7.17
N HIS A 16 0.97 -4.41 -7.16
CA HIS A 16 0.41 -5.54 -6.40
C HIS A 16 0.74 -5.47 -4.92
N PRO A 17 -0.21 -5.85 -4.03
CA PRO A 17 -0.02 -5.69 -2.59
C PRO A 17 1.10 -6.59 -2.04
N PRO A 18 2.01 -6.02 -1.23
CA PRO A 18 3.02 -6.81 -0.51
C PRO A 18 2.50 -7.44 0.77
N LEU A 19 1.30 -7.03 1.20
CA LEU A 19 0.61 -7.54 2.38
C LEU A 19 -0.70 -8.18 1.93
N GLU A 20 -1.22 -9.11 2.74
CA GLU A 20 -2.48 -9.77 2.43
C GLU A 20 -3.66 -8.84 2.72
N PRO A 21 -4.44 -8.45 1.69
CA PRO A 21 -5.58 -7.54 1.88
C PRO A 21 -6.82 -8.22 2.46
N GLY A 22 -6.93 -9.55 2.35
CA GLY A 22 -8.09 -10.31 2.80
C GLY A 22 -9.06 -10.65 1.67
N GLY A 23 -9.99 -11.56 1.95
CA GLY A 23 -11.04 -11.97 1.02
C GLY A 23 -10.50 -12.49 -0.30
N TRP A 24 -11.24 -12.25 -1.36
CA TRP A 24 -10.85 -12.70 -2.71
C TRP A 24 -9.59 -12.00 -3.25
N LEU A 25 -9.27 -10.83 -2.73
CA LEU A 25 -8.10 -10.05 -3.16
C LEU A 25 -6.76 -10.72 -2.81
N ASN A 26 -6.75 -11.66 -1.89
CA ASN A 26 -5.56 -12.46 -1.58
C ASN A 26 -5.08 -13.32 -2.75
N ARG A 27 -5.87 -13.47 -3.79
CA ARG A 27 -5.50 -14.27 -4.98
C ARG A 27 -4.44 -13.60 -5.85
N LYS A 28 -4.25 -12.29 -5.68
CA LYS A 28 -3.35 -11.48 -6.53
C LYS A 28 -2.34 -10.67 -5.73
N PRO A 29 -1.66 -11.26 -4.73
CA PRO A 29 -0.60 -10.54 -4.01
C PRO A 29 0.65 -10.40 -4.88
N LEU A 30 1.60 -9.61 -4.42
CA LEU A 30 2.95 -9.59 -4.99
C LEU A 30 3.57 -10.99 -4.82
N GLU A 31 4.00 -11.62 -5.92
CA GLU A 31 4.47 -13.02 -5.89
C GLU A 31 5.64 -13.24 -4.94
N ASN A 32 6.59 -12.29 -4.94
CA ASN A 32 7.78 -12.36 -4.10
C ASN A 32 7.69 -11.44 -2.87
N ARG A 33 6.48 -11.29 -2.32
CA ARG A 33 6.27 -10.39 -1.17
C ARG A 33 7.13 -10.71 0.05
N GLY A 34 7.41 -11.99 0.27
CA GLY A 34 8.28 -12.41 1.37
C GLY A 34 9.69 -11.83 1.24
N ASP A 35 10.29 -11.93 0.06
CA ASP A 35 11.61 -11.38 -0.23
C ASP A 35 11.59 -9.85 -0.11
N PHE A 36 10.58 -9.19 -0.69
CA PHE A 36 10.42 -7.75 -0.62
C PHE A 36 10.33 -7.28 0.83
N ASN A 37 9.43 -7.86 1.60
CA ASN A 37 9.21 -7.46 3.00
C ASN A 37 10.45 -7.72 3.86
N SER A 38 11.20 -8.78 3.59
CA SER A 38 12.45 -9.07 4.30
C SER A 38 13.52 -8.01 4.04
N ILE A 39 13.61 -7.51 2.81
CA ILE A 39 14.53 -6.44 2.47
C ILE A 39 14.11 -5.14 3.17
N ILE A 40 12.85 -4.79 3.09
CA ILE A 40 12.34 -3.54 3.67
C ILE A 40 12.50 -3.52 5.20
N ALA A 41 12.33 -4.66 5.85
CA ALA A 41 12.48 -4.77 7.30
C ALA A 41 13.88 -4.37 7.81
N THR A 42 14.90 -4.47 6.95
CA THR A 42 16.28 -4.11 7.29
C THR A 42 16.68 -2.70 6.84
N GLU A 43 15.80 -1.99 6.11
CA GLU A 43 16.13 -0.71 5.49
C GLU A 43 15.32 0.42 6.16
N THR A 44 15.86 0.95 7.26
CA THR A 44 15.16 1.93 8.11
C THR A 44 14.88 3.26 7.44
N HIS A 45 15.55 3.57 6.33
CA HIS A 45 15.34 4.80 5.56
C HIS A 45 14.17 4.72 4.59
N VAL A 46 13.59 3.54 4.35
CA VAL A 46 12.36 3.39 3.59
C VAL A 46 11.20 3.77 4.50
N LYS A 47 10.57 4.90 4.21
CA LYS A 47 9.54 5.49 5.08
C LYS A 47 8.13 5.13 4.65
N LEU A 48 7.93 4.88 3.35
CA LEU A 48 6.60 4.69 2.79
C LEU A 48 6.65 3.69 1.65
N VAL A 49 5.73 2.74 1.67
CA VAL A 49 5.47 1.80 0.58
C VAL A 49 4.05 2.04 0.10
N LEU A 50 3.90 2.45 -1.15
CA LEU A 50 2.62 2.71 -1.79
C LEU A 50 2.30 1.60 -2.78
N TYR A 51 1.08 1.10 -2.75
CA TYR A 51 0.63 0.08 -3.68
C TYR A 51 -0.85 0.26 -4.02
N GLY A 52 -1.28 -0.41 -5.08
CA GLY A 52 -2.64 -0.32 -5.59
C GLY A 52 -3.33 -1.67 -5.62
N HIS A 53 -4.00 -1.95 -6.71
CA HIS A 53 -4.68 -3.21 -7.05
C HIS A 53 -5.94 -3.50 -6.22
N ILE A 54 -5.93 -3.31 -4.92
CA ILE A 54 -7.04 -3.71 -4.05
C ILE A 54 -8.20 -2.72 -4.05
N HIS A 55 -8.05 -1.56 -4.70
CA HIS A 55 -9.10 -0.53 -4.80
C HIS A 55 -9.67 -0.12 -3.43
N SER A 56 -8.82 -0.08 -2.44
CA SER A 56 -9.20 0.27 -1.06
C SER A 56 -8.05 0.99 -0.38
N SER A 57 -8.37 1.96 0.47
CA SER A 57 -7.36 2.67 1.27
C SER A 57 -7.12 1.88 2.55
N MET A 58 -5.91 1.35 2.68
CA MET A 58 -5.45 0.64 3.87
C MET A 58 -4.11 1.20 4.31
N GLN A 59 -3.90 1.30 5.61
CA GLN A 59 -2.64 1.78 6.18
C GLN A 59 -2.18 0.83 7.27
N THR A 60 -0.91 0.43 7.20
CA THR A 60 -0.30 -0.44 8.21
C THR A 60 1.14 0.01 8.42
N THR A 61 1.54 0.21 9.66
CA THR A 61 2.93 0.52 9.99
C THR A 61 3.62 -0.74 10.49
N ILE A 62 4.71 -1.11 9.84
CA ILE A 62 5.55 -2.23 10.25
C ILE A 62 6.94 -1.66 10.50
N ASP A 63 7.40 -1.75 11.75
CA ASP A 63 8.64 -1.12 12.21
C ASP A 63 8.61 0.38 11.89
N ASN A 64 9.48 0.87 11.03
CA ASN A 64 9.58 2.29 10.69
C ASN A 64 8.97 2.63 9.32
N THR A 65 8.27 1.69 8.69
CA THR A 65 7.75 1.84 7.33
C THR A 65 6.23 1.84 7.35
N LEU A 66 5.63 2.87 6.78
CA LEU A 66 4.19 2.94 6.54
C LEU A 66 3.87 2.28 5.20
N TYR A 67 3.00 1.27 5.23
CA TYR A 67 2.46 0.62 4.04
C TYR A 67 1.07 1.17 3.78
N CYS A 68 0.85 1.72 2.60
CA CYS A 68 -0.42 2.36 2.26
C CYS A 68 -0.89 1.95 0.87
N SER A 69 -2.12 1.47 0.78
CA SER A 69 -2.79 1.25 -0.49
C SER A 69 -3.69 2.43 -0.83
N ALA A 70 -3.91 2.63 -2.13
CA ALA A 70 -4.80 3.66 -2.62
C ALA A 70 -6.16 3.08 -3.01
N PRO A 71 -7.24 3.86 -2.86
CA PRO A 71 -8.51 3.51 -3.45
C PRO A 71 -8.45 3.71 -4.97
N SER A 72 -9.50 3.30 -5.67
CA SER A 72 -9.66 3.57 -7.10
C SER A 72 -10.59 4.77 -7.30
N ILE A 73 -10.30 5.56 -8.30
CA ILE A 73 -11.20 6.63 -8.74
C ILE A 73 -12.43 6.02 -9.44
N GLY A 74 -12.25 4.89 -10.10
CA GLY A 74 -13.30 4.25 -10.89
C GLY A 74 -14.30 3.47 -10.05
N PHE A 75 -13.84 2.55 -9.23
CA PHE A 75 -14.70 1.73 -8.35
C PHE A 75 -13.86 1.06 -7.27
N ALA A 76 -14.54 0.67 -6.18
CA ALA A 76 -13.92 -0.03 -5.07
C ALA A 76 -14.41 -1.47 -4.98
N TYR A 77 -13.62 -2.33 -4.34
CA TYR A 77 -14.03 -3.69 -4.00
C TYR A 77 -14.44 -3.76 -2.54
N ASN A 78 -15.40 -4.64 -2.23
CA ASN A 78 -15.63 -5.02 -0.85
C ASN A 78 -14.60 -6.10 -0.48
N LYS A 79 -13.51 -5.70 0.15
CA LYS A 79 -12.37 -6.56 0.44
C LYS A 79 -12.65 -7.63 1.49
N ASP A 80 -13.68 -7.45 2.29
CA ASP A 80 -14.00 -8.36 3.41
C ASP A 80 -14.82 -9.57 2.98
N LEU A 81 -15.34 -9.58 1.74
CA LEU A 81 -16.09 -10.68 1.22
C LEU A 81 -15.20 -11.68 0.47
N PRO A 82 -15.54 -12.99 0.50
CA PRO A 82 -14.71 -14.01 -0.17
C PRO A 82 -14.82 -13.98 -1.69
N LYS A 83 -15.82 -13.30 -2.25
CA LYS A 83 -16.06 -13.18 -3.69
C LYS A 83 -15.97 -11.72 -4.12
N TYR A 84 -15.86 -11.50 -5.44
CA TYR A 84 -15.83 -10.19 -6.04
C TYR A 84 -17.18 -9.46 -5.85
N TYR A 85 -17.12 -8.30 -5.19
CA TYR A 85 -18.25 -7.38 -5.06
C TYR A 85 -17.73 -5.94 -5.13
N ILE A 86 -18.49 -5.08 -5.78
CA ILE A 86 -18.18 -3.65 -5.86
C ILE A 86 -18.72 -2.95 -4.62
N ALA A 87 -17.88 -2.16 -3.95
CA ALA A 87 -18.27 -1.34 -2.80
C ALA A 87 -18.56 0.08 -3.30
N LYS A 88 -19.83 0.41 -3.46
CA LYS A 88 -20.26 1.73 -3.92
C LYS A 88 -19.97 2.80 -2.86
N GLY A 89 -19.54 3.98 -3.31
CA GLY A 89 -19.27 5.11 -2.43
C GLY A 89 -17.89 5.11 -1.80
N GLU A 90 -17.04 4.14 -2.16
CA GLU A 90 -15.66 4.06 -1.65
C GLU A 90 -14.63 4.54 -2.69
N GLU A 91 -15.07 5.05 -3.83
CA GLU A 91 -14.19 5.61 -4.85
C GLU A 91 -13.49 6.85 -4.31
N GLY A 92 -12.22 7.00 -4.62
CA GLY A 92 -11.46 8.14 -4.14
C GLY A 92 -9.98 8.05 -4.46
N PHE A 93 -9.22 8.88 -3.78
CA PHE A 93 -7.76 8.91 -3.91
C PHE A 93 -7.13 9.30 -2.57
N ASN A 94 -5.82 9.08 -2.46
CA ASN A 94 -5.06 9.52 -1.31
C ASN A 94 -4.26 10.78 -1.66
N LEU A 95 -4.35 11.78 -0.79
CA LEU A 95 -3.48 12.95 -0.85
C LEU A 95 -2.36 12.74 0.16
N ILE A 96 -1.12 12.71 -0.33
CA ILE A 96 0.05 12.44 0.49
C ILE A 96 0.86 13.73 0.62
N THR A 97 1.05 14.17 1.85
CA THR A 97 1.87 15.35 2.16
C THR A 97 3.15 14.90 2.83
N ILE A 98 4.28 15.32 2.27
CA ILE A 98 5.61 14.94 2.74
C ILE A 98 6.34 16.21 3.19
N THR A 99 6.62 16.27 4.49
CA THR A 99 7.44 17.32 5.10
C THR A 99 8.51 16.60 5.95
N ASP A 100 8.73 17.02 7.19
CA ASP A 100 9.50 16.26 8.18
C ASP A 100 8.77 14.97 8.60
N LYS A 101 7.49 14.86 8.27
CA LYS A 101 6.65 13.67 8.48
C LYS A 101 5.79 13.41 7.25
N ILE A 102 5.21 12.20 7.16
CA ILE A 102 4.32 11.78 6.08
C ILE A 102 2.89 11.76 6.61
N THR A 103 2.01 12.47 5.91
CA THR A 103 0.58 12.52 6.24
C THR A 103 -0.21 12.04 5.03
N ILE A 104 -1.16 11.14 5.25
CA ILE A 104 -2.01 10.59 4.20
C ILE A 104 -3.46 10.94 4.53
N LYS A 105 -4.12 11.60 3.58
CA LYS A 105 -5.54 11.93 3.68
C LYS A 105 -6.30 11.20 2.58
N HIS A 106 -7.24 10.37 2.97
CA HIS A 106 -8.13 9.69 2.04
C HIS A 106 -9.26 10.63 1.63
N ILE A 107 -9.42 10.88 0.33
CA ILE A 107 -10.45 11.74 -0.24
C ILE A 107 -11.45 10.86 -0.98
N LYS A 108 -12.68 10.81 -0.51
CA LYS A 108 -13.78 10.14 -1.22
C LYS A 108 -14.37 11.07 -2.28
N LEU A 109 -14.72 10.49 -3.41
CA LEU A 109 -15.38 11.23 -4.49
C LEU A 109 -16.89 11.36 -4.25
#